data_c280f7731eae0a70cb25a581586fd89b
#
_entry.id   c280f7731eae0a70cb25a581586fd89b
#
_cell.length_a   1.000
_cell.length_b   1.000
_cell.length_c   1.000
_cell.angle_alpha   90.00
_cell.angle_beta   90.00
_cell.angle_gamma   90.00
#
_symmetry.space_group_name_H-M   'P 1'
#
loop_
_entity.id
_entity.type
_entity.pdbx_description
1 polymer ?
#
loop_
_entity_poly.entity_id
_entity_poly.type
_entity_poly.pdbx_seq_one_letter_code
_entity_poly.pdbx_strand_id
1 'polypeptide(L)'
;MCNDGLWTRSAATRGLAGAALLLLLAGCGERERPASPRAEVEEPSARETARCHADLTREGVDFKPLPDREFGPGCAVTGVVQLTDIGLPVTGITAMRCGNARAFAGWVRNAVAPAAYQILGSELARVQGMGTYACRNVAGSNRRSGHALANAVDVGGFTLEDGRRVTILNDWRSEDPRIQEFLRTIRRSACRRFGTVLTPDYNAAHRDHLHLEDDRARFCR
;
A
#
# COMPACT_ATOMS: atom_id res chain seq x y z
N MET A 1 -2.49 69.76 -4.66
CA MET A 1 -1.34 70.65 -4.38
C MET A 1 -0.19 70.07 -5.19
N CYS A 2 -0.03 70.53 -6.44
CA CYS A 2 0.92 71.52 -6.91
C CYS A 2 2.35 71.07 -6.67
N ASN A 3 3.23 70.91 -7.64
CA ASN A 3 3.55 71.95 -8.62
C ASN A 3 4.38 71.37 -9.79
N ASP A 4 4.19 72.02 -10.92
CA ASP A 4 4.87 71.90 -12.20
C ASP A 4 6.36 72.27 -12.16
N GLY A 5 7.09 71.76 -13.14
CA GLY A 5 8.43 72.18 -13.48
C GLY A 5 8.83 71.77 -14.88
N LEU A 6 8.42 72.55 -15.86
CA LEU A 6 8.90 72.53 -17.26
C LEU A 6 10.36 73.03 -17.32
N TRP A 7 11.05 72.64 -18.37
CA TRP A 7 12.04 73.29 -19.26
C TRP A 7 13.14 72.26 -19.64
N THR A 8 13.65 72.07 -20.80
CA THR A 8 13.57 72.56 -22.17
C THR A 8 14.41 71.63 -23.06
N ARG A 9 14.15 71.69 -24.32
CA ARG A 9 14.76 70.95 -25.45
C ARG A 9 16.28 71.09 -25.55
N SER A 10 16.93 70.01 -26.00
CA SER A 10 17.95 70.17 -27.05
C SER A 10 18.07 68.85 -27.85
N ALA A 11 18.00 68.97 -29.12
CA ALA A 11 18.17 67.93 -30.11
C ALA A 11 19.65 67.75 -30.45
N ALA A 12 20.12 66.52 -30.63
CA ALA A 12 21.23 66.18 -31.52
C ALA A 12 21.28 64.67 -31.81
N THR A 13 20.91 64.29 -33.00
CA THR A 13 21.53 63.44 -34.00
C THR A 13 22.13 62.09 -33.69
N ARG A 14 21.55 61.07 -34.33
CA ARG A 14 22.13 59.96 -35.09
C ARG A 14 23.01 58.92 -34.35
N GLY A 15 22.48 57.69 -34.32
CA GLY A 15 23.26 56.48 -34.16
C GLY A 15 22.36 55.25 -34.21
N LEU A 16 22.20 54.69 -35.44
CA LEU A 16 21.60 53.38 -35.64
C LEU A 16 22.56 52.31 -35.06
N ALA A 17 22.16 51.67 -34.00
CA ALA A 17 22.75 50.40 -33.56
C ALA A 17 21.60 49.48 -33.19
N GLY A 18 21.34 48.50 -34.06
CA GLY A 18 20.37 47.44 -33.84
C GLY A 18 20.80 46.57 -32.67
N ALA A 19 20.10 46.66 -31.59
CA ALA A 19 20.18 45.69 -30.49
C ALA A 19 19.15 44.61 -30.74
N ALA A 20 19.63 43.47 -31.20
CA ALA A 20 18.81 42.24 -31.27
C ALA A 20 18.51 41.79 -29.83
N LEU A 21 17.27 41.96 -29.40
CA LEU A 21 16.73 41.48 -28.11
C LEU A 21 16.52 39.98 -28.21
N LEU A 22 17.50 39.21 -27.78
CA LEU A 22 17.37 37.76 -27.59
C LEU A 22 16.43 37.51 -26.42
N LEU A 23 15.17 37.24 -26.69
CA LEU A 23 14.19 36.69 -25.75
C LEU A 23 14.61 35.28 -25.38
N LEU A 24 15.30 35.14 -24.26
CA LEU A 24 15.50 33.86 -23.59
C LEU A 24 14.13 33.42 -23.01
N LEU A 25 13.42 32.60 -23.75
CA LEU A 25 12.29 31.82 -23.24
C LEU A 25 12.87 30.82 -22.23
N ALA A 26 12.89 31.17 -20.96
CA ALA A 26 13.09 30.23 -19.86
C ALA A 26 11.86 29.30 -19.86
N GLY A 27 11.92 28.22 -20.61
CA GLY A 27 10.97 27.14 -20.50
C GLY A 27 11.08 26.53 -19.12
N CYS A 28 10.08 26.75 -18.25
CA CYS A 28 9.87 25.95 -17.06
C CYS A 28 9.52 24.53 -17.49
N GLY A 29 10.54 23.77 -17.86
CA GLY A 29 10.44 22.33 -17.98
C GLY A 29 10.17 21.78 -16.59
N GLU A 30 8.94 21.34 -16.37
CA GLU A 30 8.58 20.50 -15.24
C GLU A 30 9.45 19.26 -15.31
N ARG A 31 10.53 19.24 -14.52
CA ARG A 31 11.33 18.03 -14.35
C ARG A 31 10.42 17.02 -13.67
N GLU A 32 9.88 16.07 -14.43
CA GLU A 32 9.34 14.86 -13.85
C GLU A 32 10.41 14.30 -12.90
N ARG A 33 10.11 14.38 -11.62
CA ARG A 33 10.96 13.79 -10.59
C ARG A 33 10.95 12.28 -10.86
N PRO A 34 12.09 11.64 -11.20
CA PRO A 34 12.10 10.20 -11.41
C PRO A 34 11.51 9.55 -10.18
N ALA A 35 10.52 8.69 -10.38
CA ALA A 35 9.96 7.89 -9.30
C ALA A 35 11.11 7.22 -8.57
N SER A 36 11.28 7.51 -7.28
CA SER A 36 12.32 6.89 -6.46
C SER A 36 12.21 5.37 -6.65
N PRO A 37 13.32 4.66 -6.95
CA PRO A 37 13.28 3.22 -7.03
C PRO A 37 12.70 2.72 -5.73
N ARG A 38 11.56 2.03 -5.78
CA ARG A 38 11.03 1.34 -4.62
C ARG A 38 12.12 0.39 -4.16
N ALA A 39 12.53 0.46 -2.90
CA ALA A 39 13.54 -0.41 -2.36
C ALA A 39 13.17 -1.85 -2.73
N GLU A 40 14.09 -2.57 -3.39
CA GLU A 40 13.93 -3.99 -3.63
C GLU A 40 13.63 -4.64 -2.28
N VAL A 41 12.59 -5.46 -2.23
CA VAL A 41 12.26 -6.20 -1.02
C VAL A 41 13.37 -7.23 -0.83
N GLU A 42 14.29 -6.94 0.07
CA GLU A 42 15.41 -7.81 0.39
C GLU A 42 14.89 -9.16 0.90
N GLU A 43 15.51 -10.24 0.45
CA GLU A 43 15.18 -11.57 0.95
C GLU A 43 15.63 -11.71 2.41
N PRO A 44 14.77 -12.27 3.29
CA PRO A 44 15.13 -12.44 4.69
C PRO A 44 16.24 -13.46 4.83
N SER A 45 17.24 -13.14 5.64
CA SER A 45 18.26 -14.10 6.06
C SER A 45 17.65 -15.21 6.92
N ALA A 46 18.33 -16.36 7.02
CA ALA A 46 17.92 -17.46 7.88
C ALA A 46 17.76 -17.02 9.36
N ARG A 47 18.58 -16.09 9.83
CA ARG A 47 18.49 -15.53 11.19
C ARG A 47 17.24 -14.68 11.38
N GLU A 48 16.88 -13.85 10.41
CA GLU A 48 15.67 -13.04 10.46
C GLU A 48 14.43 -13.92 10.39
N THR A 49 14.44 -14.95 9.55
CA THR A 49 13.37 -15.95 9.47
C THR A 49 13.17 -16.66 10.81
N ALA A 50 14.24 -17.17 11.42
CA ALA A 50 14.17 -17.83 12.73
C ALA A 50 13.65 -16.90 13.84
N ARG A 51 14.07 -15.63 13.83
CA ARG A 51 13.55 -14.62 14.77
C ARG A 51 12.06 -14.38 14.55
N CYS A 52 11.64 -14.25 13.30
CA CYS A 52 10.24 -14.04 12.96
C CYS A 52 9.36 -15.23 13.41
N HIS A 53 9.81 -16.46 13.20
CA HIS A 53 9.11 -17.66 13.71
C HIS A 53 8.96 -17.63 15.23
N ALA A 54 10.04 -17.28 15.96
CA ALA A 54 9.96 -17.15 17.42
C ALA A 54 8.99 -16.03 17.85
N ASP A 55 8.92 -14.94 17.08
CA ASP A 55 7.99 -13.85 17.33
C ASP A 55 6.53 -14.30 17.12
N LEU A 56 6.21 -14.99 16.02
CA LEU A 56 4.87 -15.56 15.77
C LEU A 56 4.44 -16.51 16.89
N THR A 57 5.32 -17.42 17.30
CA THR A 57 5.05 -18.35 18.40
C THR A 57 4.77 -17.59 19.70
N ARG A 58 5.58 -16.59 20.05
CA ARG A 58 5.40 -15.78 21.26
C ARG A 58 4.11 -14.95 21.22
N GLU A 59 3.67 -14.56 20.05
CA GLU A 59 2.40 -13.86 19.82
C GLU A 59 1.20 -14.80 19.77
N GLY A 60 1.40 -16.12 19.98
CA GLY A 60 0.32 -17.13 19.96
C GLY A 60 -0.33 -17.25 18.58
N VAL A 61 0.46 -17.15 17.51
CA VAL A 61 0.05 -17.38 16.14
C VAL A 61 0.51 -18.77 15.73
N ASP A 62 -0.40 -19.63 15.32
CA ASP A 62 -0.07 -20.95 14.80
C ASP A 62 0.25 -20.89 13.31
N PHE A 63 1.36 -21.49 12.94
CA PHE A 63 1.84 -21.48 11.56
C PHE A 63 2.65 -22.74 11.23
N LYS A 64 2.72 -23.03 9.95
CA LYS A 64 3.59 -24.08 9.40
C LYS A 64 4.68 -23.40 8.56
N PRO A 65 5.97 -23.56 8.90
CA PRO A 65 7.04 -23.16 8.01
C PRO A 65 6.98 -23.91 6.67
N LEU A 66 7.21 -23.22 5.58
CA LEU A 66 7.25 -23.81 4.24
C LEU A 66 8.68 -23.73 3.70
N PRO A 67 9.08 -24.68 2.83
CA PRO A 67 10.41 -24.66 2.22
C PRO A 67 10.55 -23.47 1.27
N ASP A 68 11.75 -22.90 1.24
CA ASP A 68 12.12 -21.91 0.25
C ASP A 68 12.05 -22.51 -1.16
N ARG A 69 11.55 -21.74 -2.12
CA ARG A 69 11.41 -22.17 -3.52
C ARG A 69 11.63 -21.00 -4.44
N GLU A 70 12.27 -21.27 -5.56
CA GLU A 70 12.40 -20.37 -6.69
C GLU A 70 11.54 -20.89 -7.85
N PHE A 71 10.74 -20.01 -8.44
CA PHE A 71 9.81 -20.34 -9.53
C PHE A 71 10.21 -19.66 -10.85
N GLY A 72 11.34 -18.99 -10.88
CA GLY A 72 11.89 -18.28 -12.02
C GLY A 72 12.37 -16.87 -11.66
N PRO A 73 12.91 -16.12 -12.61
CA PRO A 73 13.53 -14.82 -12.35
C PRO A 73 12.58 -13.85 -11.64
N GLY A 74 12.97 -13.43 -10.44
CA GLY A 74 12.20 -12.50 -9.60
C GLY A 74 10.91 -13.08 -9.00
N CYS A 75 10.78 -14.42 -8.96
CA CYS A 75 9.68 -15.12 -8.31
C CYS A 75 10.25 -16.15 -7.33
N ALA A 76 10.48 -15.75 -6.10
CA ALA A 76 10.99 -16.60 -5.04
C ALA A 76 10.10 -16.49 -3.79
N VAL A 77 10.00 -17.57 -3.05
CA VAL A 77 9.35 -17.62 -1.73
C VAL A 77 10.40 -18.05 -0.72
N THR A 78 10.90 -17.08 0.04
CA THR A 78 11.98 -17.26 1.04
C THR A 78 11.48 -16.83 2.41
N GLY A 79 11.72 -17.68 3.43
CA GLY A 79 11.29 -17.42 4.80
C GLY A 79 9.77 -17.35 4.93
N VAL A 80 9.05 -18.21 4.21
CA VAL A 80 7.59 -18.21 4.16
C VAL A 80 6.96 -19.16 5.15
N VAL A 81 5.78 -18.80 5.60
CA VAL A 81 4.93 -19.62 6.47
C VAL A 81 3.52 -19.74 5.87
N GLN A 82 2.81 -20.78 6.26
CA GLN A 82 1.38 -20.88 6.15
C GLN A 82 0.77 -20.61 7.52
N LEU A 83 -0.07 -19.59 7.63
CA LEU A 83 -0.83 -19.35 8.86
C LEU A 83 -1.91 -20.43 9.01
N THR A 84 -1.98 -21.06 10.17
CA THR A 84 -2.95 -22.11 10.48
C THR A 84 -4.00 -21.64 11.46
N ASP A 85 -3.62 -20.85 12.45
CA ASP A 85 -4.53 -20.18 13.36
C ASP A 85 -3.95 -18.82 13.82
N ILE A 86 -4.78 -17.80 13.74
CA ILE A 86 -4.49 -16.46 14.25
C ILE A 86 -5.49 -16.01 15.33
N GLY A 87 -6.21 -16.97 15.93
CA GLY A 87 -7.31 -16.72 16.88
C GLY A 87 -8.68 -16.64 16.21
N LEU A 88 -8.74 -16.75 14.88
CA LEU A 88 -9.96 -16.84 14.09
C LEU A 88 -9.65 -17.43 12.70
N PRO A 89 -10.62 -18.05 12.02
CA PRO A 89 -10.44 -18.60 10.69
C PRO A 89 -10.06 -17.55 9.65
N VAL A 90 -9.03 -17.88 8.84
CA VAL A 90 -8.64 -17.11 7.66
C VAL A 90 -8.65 -18.03 6.45
N THR A 91 -9.31 -17.63 5.37
CA THR A 91 -9.40 -18.41 4.14
C THR A 91 -8.61 -17.76 3.01
N GLY A 92 -8.24 -18.53 1.96
CA GLY A 92 -7.58 -17.99 0.77
C GLY A 92 -6.13 -17.54 0.97
N ILE A 93 -5.52 -17.82 2.11
CA ILE A 93 -4.13 -17.51 2.42
C ILE A 93 -3.30 -18.80 2.36
N THR A 94 -2.21 -18.75 1.60
CA THR A 94 -1.29 -19.88 1.42
C THR A 94 0.10 -19.53 1.96
N ALA A 95 1.12 -19.51 1.10
CA ALA A 95 2.47 -19.09 1.49
C ALA A 95 2.55 -17.57 1.66
N MET A 96 3.08 -17.11 2.78
CA MET A 96 3.27 -15.71 3.09
C MET A 96 4.64 -15.51 3.75
N ARG A 97 5.41 -14.50 3.35
CA ARG A 97 6.63 -14.13 4.10
C ARG A 97 6.30 -13.92 5.56
N CYS A 98 7.16 -14.42 6.43
CA CYS A 98 6.91 -14.42 7.87
C CYS A 98 6.65 -13.00 8.41
N GLY A 99 7.38 -11.98 7.94
CA GLY A 99 7.14 -10.58 8.33
C GLY A 99 5.73 -10.12 7.98
N ASN A 100 5.29 -10.38 6.74
CA ASN A 100 3.95 -10.04 6.29
C ASN A 100 2.86 -10.84 7.05
N ALA A 101 3.12 -12.12 7.33
CA ALA A 101 2.22 -12.97 8.14
C ALA A 101 2.02 -12.40 9.56
N ARG A 102 3.11 -11.97 10.19
CA ARG A 102 3.09 -11.33 11.50
C ARG A 102 2.36 -9.98 11.48
N ALA A 103 2.64 -9.15 10.48
CA ALA A 103 1.93 -7.88 10.29
C ALA A 103 0.44 -8.11 10.08
N PHE A 104 0.06 -9.10 9.27
CA PHE A 104 -1.33 -9.46 8.99
C PHE A 104 -2.05 -9.98 10.25
N ALA A 105 -1.50 -10.96 10.95
CA ALA A 105 -2.09 -11.48 12.19
C ALA A 105 -2.29 -10.38 13.24
N GLY A 106 -1.28 -9.53 13.42
CA GLY A 106 -1.36 -8.39 14.32
C GLY A 106 -2.39 -7.33 13.88
N TRP A 107 -2.56 -7.09 12.59
CA TRP A 107 -3.59 -6.19 12.07
C TRP A 107 -5.00 -6.74 12.31
N VAL A 108 -5.21 -8.01 12.03
CA VAL A 108 -6.52 -8.65 12.26
C VAL A 108 -6.89 -8.63 13.74
N ARG A 109 -5.99 -9.07 14.62
CA ARG A 109 -6.26 -9.18 16.06
C ARG A 109 -6.43 -7.83 16.77
N ASN A 110 -5.59 -6.85 16.39
CA ASN A 110 -5.51 -5.59 17.15
C ASN A 110 -6.23 -4.41 16.49
N ALA A 111 -6.77 -4.61 15.28
CA ALA A 111 -7.51 -3.56 14.59
C ALA A 111 -8.83 -4.05 14.00
N VAL A 112 -8.82 -5.12 13.18
CA VAL A 112 -10.04 -5.56 12.50
C VAL A 112 -11.06 -6.14 13.49
N ALA A 113 -10.65 -7.09 14.34
CA ALA A 113 -11.55 -7.72 15.30
C ALA A 113 -12.13 -6.71 16.31
N PRO A 114 -11.34 -5.84 16.97
CA PRO A 114 -11.89 -4.80 17.82
C PRO A 114 -12.82 -3.82 17.09
N ALA A 115 -12.49 -3.43 15.85
CA ALA A 115 -13.35 -2.53 15.08
C ALA A 115 -14.68 -3.18 14.69
N ALA A 116 -14.68 -4.47 14.35
CA ALA A 116 -15.91 -5.22 14.09
C ALA A 116 -16.83 -5.20 15.31
N TYR A 117 -16.31 -5.53 16.47
CA TYR A 117 -17.09 -5.50 17.71
C TYR A 117 -17.59 -4.09 18.07
N GLN A 118 -16.69 -3.11 18.09
CA GLN A 118 -17.02 -1.75 18.57
C GLN A 118 -17.92 -0.97 17.61
N ILE A 119 -17.72 -1.14 16.29
CA ILE A 119 -18.44 -0.34 15.29
C ILE A 119 -19.64 -1.09 14.74
N LEU A 120 -19.48 -2.38 14.44
CA LEU A 120 -20.55 -3.18 13.84
C LEU A 120 -21.40 -3.92 14.87
N GLY A 121 -20.94 -4.00 16.13
CA GLY A 121 -21.68 -4.61 17.26
C GLY A 121 -21.68 -6.14 17.24
N SER A 122 -20.77 -6.77 16.50
CA SER A 122 -20.62 -8.23 16.44
C SER A 122 -19.13 -8.59 16.32
N GLU A 123 -18.75 -9.72 16.89
CA GLU A 123 -17.38 -10.22 16.78
C GLU A 123 -17.04 -10.64 15.35
N LEU A 124 -15.75 -10.60 15.04
CA LEU A 124 -15.23 -11.07 13.77
C LEU A 124 -15.11 -12.60 13.78
N ALA A 125 -15.89 -13.26 12.94
CA ALA A 125 -15.86 -14.72 12.79
C ALA A 125 -14.83 -15.21 11.79
N ARG A 126 -14.55 -14.44 10.71
CA ARG A 126 -13.66 -14.87 9.64
C ARG A 126 -13.12 -13.72 8.81
N VAL A 127 -11.87 -13.85 8.34
CA VAL A 127 -11.31 -13.02 7.28
C VAL A 127 -11.21 -13.82 5.98
N GLN A 128 -11.68 -13.23 4.89
CA GLN A 128 -11.59 -13.79 3.55
C GLN A 128 -10.38 -13.19 2.83
N GLY A 129 -9.29 -13.95 2.72
CA GLY A 129 -8.17 -13.66 1.84
C GLY A 129 -8.47 -14.06 0.40
N MET A 130 -7.81 -13.39 -0.55
CA MET A 130 -7.92 -13.64 -1.98
C MET A 130 -6.60 -14.07 -2.63
N GLY A 131 -5.55 -14.23 -1.83
CA GLY A 131 -4.26 -14.74 -2.27
C GLY A 131 -3.08 -14.05 -1.59
N THR A 132 -1.93 -14.75 -1.64
CA THR A 132 -0.67 -14.27 -1.06
C THR A 132 0.50 -14.43 -2.02
N TYR A 133 0.51 -15.47 -2.82
CA TYR A 133 1.58 -15.74 -3.80
C TYR A 133 1.02 -15.83 -5.22
N ALA A 134 1.65 -15.09 -6.11
CA ALA A 134 1.44 -15.20 -7.56
C ALA A 134 2.67 -14.65 -8.30
N CYS A 135 3.33 -15.50 -9.09
CA CYS A 135 4.46 -15.09 -9.93
C CYS A 135 3.95 -14.22 -11.09
N ARG A 136 3.82 -12.93 -10.85
CA ARG A 136 3.32 -11.95 -11.84
C ARG A 136 3.95 -10.58 -11.66
N ASN A 137 3.86 -9.77 -12.69
CA ASN A 137 4.21 -8.36 -12.60
C ASN A 137 3.02 -7.53 -12.06
N VAL A 138 3.32 -6.34 -11.62
CA VAL A 138 2.31 -5.30 -11.41
C VAL A 138 1.64 -4.99 -12.75
N ALA A 139 0.32 -4.89 -12.77
CA ALA A 139 -0.44 -4.63 -14.00
C ALA A 139 0.09 -3.38 -14.72
N GLY A 140 0.33 -3.51 -16.03
CA GLY A 140 0.85 -2.44 -16.88
C GLY A 140 2.33 -2.09 -16.65
N SER A 141 3.13 -2.96 -16.00
CA SER A 141 4.54 -2.69 -15.73
C SER A 141 5.39 -3.97 -15.83
N ASN A 142 6.70 -3.80 -16.03
CA ASN A 142 7.67 -4.89 -16.00
C ASN A 142 8.17 -5.21 -14.58
N ARG A 143 7.69 -4.49 -13.57
CA ARG A 143 8.08 -4.65 -12.17
C ARG A 143 7.34 -5.81 -11.52
N ARG A 144 8.04 -6.65 -10.77
CA ARG A 144 7.44 -7.73 -10.00
C ARG A 144 6.47 -7.19 -8.94
N SER A 145 5.33 -7.87 -8.79
CA SER A 145 4.39 -7.63 -7.69
C SER A 145 4.96 -8.17 -6.38
N GLY A 146 4.57 -7.60 -5.24
CA GLY A 146 4.87 -8.15 -3.92
C GLY A 146 4.40 -9.59 -3.74
N HIS A 147 3.34 -10.00 -4.45
CA HIS A 147 2.90 -11.39 -4.51
C HIS A 147 3.93 -12.35 -5.11
N ALA A 148 4.78 -11.90 -6.03
CA ALA A 148 5.83 -12.74 -6.61
C ALA A 148 6.89 -13.19 -5.59
N LEU A 149 6.95 -12.50 -4.45
CA LEU A 149 7.82 -12.78 -3.32
C LEU A 149 7.04 -13.28 -2.09
N ALA A 150 5.75 -13.61 -2.23
CA ALA A 150 4.83 -13.89 -1.11
C ALA A 150 4.82 -12.79 -0.02
N ASN A 151 5.14 -11.56 -0.38
CA ASN A 151 5.24 -10.41 0.53
C ASN A 151 4.01 -9.49 0.49
N ALA A 152 2.91 -9.99 -0.05
CA ALA A 152 1.63 -9.30 -0.12
C ALA A 152 0.49 -10.24 0.25
N VAL A 153 -0.61 -9.68 0.73
CA VAL A 153 -1.88 -10.38 0.96
C VAL A 153 -3.04 -9.54 0.46
N ASP A 154 -3.93 -10.17 -0.27
CA ASP A 154 -5.19 -9.58 -0.71
C ASP A 154 -6.32 -10.01 0.22
N VAL A 155 -7.13 -9.05 0.71
CA VAL A 155 -8.25 -9.27 1.62
C VAL A 155 -9.54 -8.79 0.97
N GLY A 156 -10.45 -9.73 0.69
CA GLY A 156 -11.72 -9.48 0.01
C GLY A 156 -12.90 -9.19 0.94
N GLY A 157 -12.82 -9.60 2.22
CA GLY A 157 -13.95 -9.36 3.11
C GLY A 157 -13.83 -9.98 4.50
N PHE A 158 -14.89 -9.77 5.26
CA PHE A 158 -15.01 -10.10 6.68
C PHE A 158 -16.40 -10.71 6.92
N THR A 159 -16.45 -11.78 7.72
CA THR A 159 -17.71 -12.35 8.21
C THR A 159 -17.79 -12.14 9.71
N LEU A 160 -18.94 -11.73 10.19
CA LEU A 160 -19.23 -11.50 11.61
C LEU A 160 -19.92 -12.72 12.21
N GLU A 161 -19.87 -12.87 13.53
CA GLU A 161 -20.53 -13.97 14.27
C GLU A 161 -22.06 -13.97 14.11
N ASP A 162 -22.67 -12.81 13.88
CA ASP A 162 -24.11 -12.67 13.60
C ASP A 162 -24.48 -13.05 12.16
N GLY A 163 -23.53 -13.53 11.35
CA GLY A 163 -23.71 -13.95 9.96
C GLY A 163 -23.61 -12.84 8.92
N ARG A 164 -23.58 -11.58 9.32
CA ARG A 164 -23.35 -10.46 8.39
C ARG A 164 -21.99 -10.58 7.73
N ARG A 165 -21.92 -10.10 6.48
CA ARG A 165 -20.68 -10.05 5.72
C ARG A 165 -20.42 -8.62 5.28
N VAL A 166 -19.18 -8.18 5.42
CA VAL A 166 -18.67 -6.93 4.85
C VAL A 166 -17.63 -7.31 3.82
N THR A 167 -17.87 -6.96 2.55
CA THR A 167 -16.95 -7.27 1.43
C THR A 167 -16.41 -5.97 0.84
N ILE A 168 -15.15 -6.00 0.40
CA ILE A 168 -14.57 -4.83 -0.23
C ILE A 168 -15.30 -4.49 -1.53
N LEU A 169 -15.68 -5.52 -2.31
CA LEU A 169 -16.37 -5.33 -3.59
C LEU A 169 -17.69 -4.57 -3.46
N ASN A 170 -18.53 -4.93 -2.48
CA ASN A 170 -19.88 -4.41 -2.39
C ASN A 170 -20.02 -3.24 -1.40
N ASP A 171 -19.14 -3.22 -0.39
CA ASP A 171 -19.35 -2.36 0.77
C ASP A 171 -18.36 -1.19 0.87
N TRP A 172 -17.35 -1.13 -0.02
CA TRP A 172 -16.37 -0.04 0.00
C TRP A 172 -17.02 1.34 -0.09
N ARG A 173 -18.14 1.44 -0.82
CA ARG A 173 -18.95 2.67 -0.97
C ARG A 173 -20.35 2.51 -0.38
N SER A 174 -20.50 1.69 0.67
CA SER A 174 -21.79 1.49 1.34
C SER A 174 -22.35 2.80 1.87
N GLU A 175 -23.67 2.95 1.81
CA GLU A 175 -24.39 4.08 2.43
C GLU A 175 -24.54 3.91 3.95
N ASP A 176 -24.31 2.70 4.49
CA ASP A 176 -24.33 2.47 5.92
C ASP A 176 -23.11 3.15 6.59
N PRO A 177 -23.34 4.15 7.46
CA PRO A 177 -22.25 4.89 8.09
C PRO A 177 -21.37 4.01 8.99
N ARG A 178 -21.91 2.94 9.57
CA ARG A 178 -21.16 2.00 10.42
C ARG A 178 -20.21 1.15 9.60
N ILE A 179 -20.65 0.66 8.46
CA ILE A 179 -19.79 -0.07 7.50
C ILE A 179 -18.69 0.85 7.00
N GLN A 180 -19.02 2.08 6.64
CA GLN A 180 -18.03 3.07 6.21
C GLN A 180 -17.00 3.39 7.29
N GLU A 181 -17.44 3.55 8.53
CA GLU A 181 -16.54 3.79 9.65
C GLU A 181 -15.62 2.60 9.92
N PHE A 182 -16.16 1.38 9.89
CA PHE A 182 -15.39 0.15 10.02
C PHE A 182 -14.29 0.08 8.94
N LEU A 183 -14.65 0.20 7.67
CA LEU A 183 -13.70 0.12 6.54
C LEU A 183 -12.62 1.22 6.62
N ARG A 184 -13.00 2.46 6.94
CA ARG A 184 -12.03 3.55 7.16
C ARG A 184 -11.09 3.26 8.34
N THR A 185 -11.60 2.69 9.41
CA THR A 185 -10.81 2.39 10.61
C THR A 185 -9.78 1.30 10.33
N ILE A 186 -10.17 0.20 9.71
CA ILE A 186 -9.25 -0.88 9.38
C ILE A 186 -8.23 -0.45 8.31
N ARG A 187 -8.63 0.35 7.31
CA ARG A 187 -7.70 0.95 6.34
C ARG A 187 -6.66 1.83 7.02
N ARG A 188 -7.06 2.76 7.89
CA ARG A 188 -6.10 3.61 8.63
C ARG A 188 -5.12 2.79 9.46
N SER A 189 -5.58 1.71 10.07
CA SER A 189 -4.71 0.81 10.81
C SER A 189 -3.76 0.05 9.88
N ALA A 190 -4.23 -0.44 8.73
CA ALA A 190 -3.39 -1.07 7.72
C ALA A 190 -2.28 -0.13 7.24
N CYS A 191 -2.60 1.14 6.92
CA CYS A 191 -1.62 2.13 6.47
C CYS A 191 -0.52 2.47 7.50
N ARG A 192 -0.75 2.19 8.78
CA ARG A 192 0.28 2.35 9.83
C ARG A 192 1.15 1.11 9.99
N ARG A 193 0.68 -0.04 9.54
CA ARG A 193 1.34 -1.33 9.77
C ARG A 193 2.07 -1.85 8.54
N PHE A 194 1.48 -1.66 7.35
CA PHE A 194 2.04 -2.11 6.10
C PHE A 194 2.70 -0.94 5.35
N GLY A 195 3.74 -1.23 4.58
CA GLY A 195 4.43 -0.24 3.78
C GLY A 195 3.62 0.19 2.55
N THR A 196 2.96 -0.77 1.88
CA THR A 196 2.04 -0.50 0.78
C THR A 196 0.65 -1.01 1.12
N VAL A 197 -0.34 -0.12 0.99
CA VAL A 197 -1.77 -0.44 1.08
C VAL A 197 -2.48 0.12 -0.13
N LEU A 198 -3.13 -0.75 -0.92
CA LEU A 198 -3.94 -0.34 -2.06
C LEU A 198 -5.39 -0.73 -1.81
N THR A 199 -6.30 0.16 -2.21
CA THR A 199 -7.74 0.02 -1.96
C THR A 199 -8.50 0.22 -3.27
N PRO A 200 -9.82 0.04 -3.32
CA PRO A 200 -10.63 0.36 -4.48
C PRO A 200 -10.50 1.80 -5.00
N ASP A 201 -10.04 2.72 -4.15
CA ASP A 201 -9.81 4.11 -4.56
C ASP A 201 -8.53 4.31 -5.37
N TYR A 202 -7.63 3.32 -5.38
CA TYR A 202 -6.38 3.39 -6.13
C TYR A 202 -6.57 3.16 -7.62
N ASN A 203 -7.19 2.04 -7.99
CA ASN A 203 -7.51 1.71 -9.39
C ASN A 203 -8.47 0.51 -9.50
N ALA A 204 -8.96 0.25 -10.70
CA ALA A 204 -9.92 -0.83 -10.98
C ALA A 204 -9.40 -2.25 -10.68
N ALA A 205 -8.09 -2.47 -10.67
CA ALA A 205 -7.53 -3.78 -10.35
C ALA A 205 -7.70 -4.15 -8.88
N HIS A 206 -7.93 -3.16 -8.00
CA HIS A 206 -8.13 -3.33 -6.56
C HIS A 206 -9.58 -3.10 -6.13
N ARG A 207 -10.56 -3.13 -7.08
CA ARG A 207 -11.98 -2.81 -6.79
C ARG A 207 -12.63 -3.73 -5.76
N ASP A 208 -12.09 -4.93 -5.54
CA ASP A 208 -12.70 -6.02 -4.78
C ASP A 208 -11.87 -6.50 -3.59
N HIS A 209 -10.72 -5.88 -3.32
CA HIS A 209 -9.86 -6.27 -2.20
C HIS A 209 -9.00 -5.11 -1.66
N LEU A 210 -8.50 -5.30 -0.45
CA LEU A 210 -7.39 -4.53 0.10
C LEU A 210 -6.10 -5.30 -0.21
N HIS A 211 -5.16 -4.68 -0.90
CA HIS A 211 -3.82 -5.21 -1.08
C HIS A 211 -2.90 -4.67 0.01
N LEU A 212 -2.28 -5.56 0.77
CA LEU A 212 -1.43 -5.23 1.92
C LEU A 212 -0.05 -5.84 1.73
N GLU A 213 0.99 -5.00 1.66
CA GLU A 213 2.36 -5.44 1.39
C GLU A 213 3.30 -4.97 2.51
N ASP A 214 4.11 -5.89 3.04
CA ASP A 214 5.11 -5.60 4.07
C ASP A 214 6.41 -5.13 3.39
N ASP A 215 6.42 -3.88 3.01
CA ASP A 215 7.56 -3.18 2.43
C ASP A 215 7.82 -1.84 3.14
N ARG A 216 8.83 -1.09 2.69
CA ARG A 216 9.20 0.19 3.29
C ARG A 216 8.65 1.41 2.53
N ALA A 217 7.68 1.22 1.63
CA ALA A 217 7.28 2.25 0.67
C ALA A 217 6.48 3.41 1.27
N ARG A 218 5.78 3.23 2.38
CA ARG A 218 4.85 4.20 2.99
C ARG A 218 3.81 4.73 1.98
N PHE A 219 3.27 3.83 1.18
CA PHE A 219 2.32 4.13 0.12
C PHE A 219 0.92 3.61 0.47
N CYS A 220 0.00 4.52 0.77
CA CYS A 220 -1.37 4.20 1.15
C CYS A 220 -2.36 4.95 0.24
N ARG A 221 -3.10 4.23 -0.62
CA ARG A 221 -4.05 4.78 -1.60
C ARG A 221 -5.35 3.98 -1.62
#